data_6d08c617ca71fc19b97fd2cef1669e4e
#
_entry.id   6d08c617ca71fc19b97fd2cef1669e4e
#
_cell.length_a   1.000
_cell.length_b   1.000
_cell.length_c   1.000
_cell.angle_alpha   90.00
_cell.angle_beta   90.00
_cell.angle_gamma   90.00
#
_symmetry.space_group_name_H-M   'P 1'
#
loop_
_entity.id
_entity.type
_entity.pdbx_description
1 polymer ?
#
loop_
_entity_poly.entity_id
_entity_poly.type
_entity_poly.pdbx_seq_one_letter_code
_entity_poly.pdbx_strand_id
1 'polypeptide(L)' 'MAEDVNTMVPGNVWKVLVKPGDKVAAGDVLFILEVMKTEVPHTASEVGTVKSVNIHEGQEGVEAGTLAVVIG' A
#
# COMPACT_ATOMS: atom_id res chain seq x y z
N MET A 1 15.34 6.29 -1.63
CA MET A 1 15.03 6.70 -0.24
C MET A 1 14.10 5.68 0.38
N ALA A 2 14.26 5.42 1.65
CA ALA A 2 13.40 4.45 2.35
C ALA A 2 12.08 5.10 2.77
N GLU A 3 11.00 4.38 2.61
CA GLU A 3 9.69 4.86 2.98
C GLU A 3 8.85 3.72 3.53
N ASP A 4 8.24 3.94 4.68
CA ASP A 4 7.26 3.00 5.24
C ASP A 4 5.86 3.53 4.88
N VAL A 5 5.14 2.78 4.07
CA VAL A 5 3.80 3.18 3.65
C VAL A 5 2.78 2.47 4.54
N ASN A 6 2.14 3.23 5.39
CA ASN A 6 1.13 2.72 6.31
C ASN A 6 -0.26 3.02 5.77
N THR A 7 -1.21 2.17 6.13
CA THR A 7 -2.61 2.45 5.79
C THR A 7 -3.05 3.72 6.52
N MET A 8 -3.78 4.56 5.82
CA MET A 8 -4.26 5.85 6.36
C MET A 8 -5.66 5.73 6.95
N VAL A 9 -6.38 4.69 6.58
CA VAL A 9 -7.76 4.47 7.00
C VAL A 9 -7.95 2.98 7.26
N PRO A 10 -8.92 2.60 8.10
CA PRO A 10 -9.26 1.18 8.23
C PRO A 10 -10.10 0.73 7.05
N GLY A 11 -9.99 -0.52 6.65
CA GLY A 11 -10.78 -1.04 5.55
C GLY A 11 -10.32 -2.42 5.11
N ASN A 12 -10.73 -2.79 3.92
CA ASN A 12 -10.36 -4.08 3.33
C ASN A 12 -9.40 -3.84 2.18
N VAL A 13 -8.45 -4.74 1.99
CA VAL A 13 -7.51 -4.62 0.88
C VAL A 13 -8.21 -5.09 -0.39
N TRP A 14 -8.46 -4.15 -1.31
CA TRP A 14 -9.12 -4.46 -2.58
C TRP A 14 -8.13 -4.88 -3.65
N LYS A 15 -7.04 -4.13 -3.79
CA LYS A 15 -5.99 -4.42 -4.77
C LYS A 15 -4.63 -4.18 -4.18
N VAL A 16 -3.67 -5.02 -4.57
CA VAL A 16 -2.25 -4.80 -4.31
C VAL A 16 -1.58 -4.78 -5.67
N LEU A 17 -0.98 -3.65 -6.02
CA LEU A 17 -0.47 -3.41 -7.37
C LEU A 17 1.03 -3.57 -7.51
N VAL A 18 1.72 -3.86 -6.41
CA VAL A 18 3.18 -4.00 -6.39
C VAL A 18 3.57 -5.28 -5.65
N LYS A 19 4.80 -5.70 -5.89
CA LYS A 19 5.39 -6.86 -5.20
C LYS A 19 6.84 -6.53 -4.86
N PRO A 20 7.46 -7.27 -3.94
CA PRO A 20 8.87 -7.05 -3.62
C PRO A 20 9.73 -7.10 -4.88
N GLY A 21 10.63 -6.13 -5.01
CA GLY A 21 11.49 -6.00 -6.18
C GLY A 21 11.00 -5.02 -7.22
N ASP A 22 9.74 -4.62 -7.18
CA ASP A 22 9.20 -3.64 -8.14
C ASP A 22 9.79 -2.27 -7.88
N LYS A 23 10.07 -1.55 -8.97
CA LYS A 23 10.48 -0.16 -8.88
C LYS A 23 9.27 0.73 -9.02
N VAL A 24 9.20 1.74 -8.17
CA VAL A 24 8.08 2.68 -8.14
C VAL A 24 8.57 4.10 -8.22
N ALA A 25 7.74 4.97 -8.73
CA ALA A 25 7.99 6.41 -8.76
C ALA A 25 7.00 7.11 -7.85
N ALA A 26 7.31 8.36 -7.51
CA ALA A 26 6.39 9.17 -6.71
C ALA A 26 5.04 9.28 -7.43
N GLY A 27 3.97 9.03 -6.70
CA GLY A 27 2.61 9.05 -7.24
C GLY A 27 2.10 7.70 -7.75
N ASP A 28 2.96 6.69 -7.84
CA ASP A 28 2.50 5.36 -8.25
C ASP A 28 1.59 4.77 -7.17
N VAL A 29 0.47 4.20 -7.60
CA VAL A 29 -0.46 3.56 -6.67
C VAL A 29 0.10 2.22 -6.26
N LEU A 30 0.26 2.02 -4.95
CA LEU A 30 0.84 0.80 -4.41
C LEU A 30 -0.24 -0.23 -4.07
N PHE A 31 -1.31 0.23 -3.46
CA PHE A 31 -2.45 -0.62 -3.12
C PHE A 31 -3.68 0.25 -2.94
N ILE A 32 -4.84 -0.40 -2.94
CA ILE A 32 -6.13 0.27 -2.80
C ILE A 32 -6.90 -0.42 -1.69
N LEU A 33 -7.38 0.36 -0.74
CA LEU A 33 -8.29 -0.12 0.29
C LEU A 33 -9.72 0.22 -0.09
N GLU A 34 -10.66 -0.61 0.31
CA GLU A 34 -12.08 -0.33 0.18
C GLU A 34 -12.64 0.00 1.55
N VAL A 35 -13.23 1.18 1.65
CA VAL A 35 -13.85 1.65 2.88
C VAL A 35 -15.26 2.08 2.53
N MET A 36 -16.27 1.38 3.06
CA MET A 36 -17.67 1.71 2.82
C MET A 36 -17.97 1.88 1.32
N LYS A 37 -17.49 0.93 0.51
CA LYS A 37 -17.67 0.92 -0.96
C LYS A 37 -16.93 2.06 -1.67
N THR A 38 -16.04 2.73 -0.99
CA THR A 38 -15.20 3.77 -1.58
C THR A 38 -13.77 3.25 -1.69
N GLU A 39 -13.16 3.43 -2.85
CA GLU A 39 -11.77 3.02 -3.07
C GLU A 39 -10.83 4.12 -2.58
N VAL A 40 -9.86 3.74 -1.77
CA VAL A 40 -8.87 4.67 -1.22
C VAL A 40 -7.49 4.21 -1.67
N PRO A 41 -6.94 4.81 -2.73
CA PRO A 41 -5.60 4.44 -3.19
C PRO A 41 -4.52 5.00 -2.27
N HIS A 42 -3.46 4.23 -2.12
CA HIS A 42 -2.27 4.65 -1.38
C HIS A 42 -1.10 4.67 -2.35
N THR A 43 -0.37 5.77 -2.36
CA THR A 43 0.68 5.99 -3.35
C THR A 43 2.04 6.13 -2.68
N ALA A 44 3.10 5.88 -3.48
CA ALA A 44 4.46 6.18 -3.05
C ALA A 44 4.66 7.69 -3.08
N SER A 45 5.38 8.22 -2.12
CA SER A 45 5.72 9.65 -2.11
C SER A 45 7.08 9.92 -2.76
N GLU A 46 7.91 8.90 -2.93
CA GLU A 46 9.24 9.03 -3.51
C GLU A 46 9.53 7.84 -4.42
N VAL A 47 10.51 8.03 -5.31
CA VAL A 47 11.02 6.94 -6.13
C VAL A 47 11.78 5.95 -5.25
N GLY A 48 11.66 4.66 -5.55
CA GLY A 48 12.36 3.62 -4.80
C GLY A 48 12.03 2.24 -5.30
N THR A 49 12.46 1.24 -4.54
CA THR A 49 12.21 -0.17 -4.84
C THR A 49 11.42 -0.78 -3.69
N VAL A 50 10.38 -1.52 -4.01
CA VAL A 50 9.56 -2.20 -3.01
C VAL A 50 10.40 -3.27 -2.33
N LYS A 51 10.56 -3.18 -1.02
CA LYS A 51 11.30 -4.14 -0.22
C LYS A 51 10.43 -5.25 0.33
N SER A 52 9.24 -4.88 0.82
CA SER A 52 8.30 -5.86 1.34
C SER A 52 6.88 -5.38 1.16
N VAL A 53 5.96 -6.34 1.06
CA VAL A 53 4.52 -6.08 1.00
C VAL A 53 3.90 -6.94 2.09
N ASN A 54 3.29 -6.30 3.08
CA ASN A 54 2.79 -6.95 4.28
C ASN A 54 1.28 -7.15 4.29
N ILE A 55 0.63 -6.84 3.18
CA ILE A 55 -0.81 -7.02 3.01
C ILE A 55 -1.05 -7.86 1.77
N HIS A 56 -2.26 -8.38 1.62
CA HIS A 56 -2.63 -9.17 0.44
C HIS A 56 -4.05 -8.83 0.02
N GLU A 57 -4.35 -9.05 -1.25
CA GLU A 57 -5.68 -8.81 -1.77
C GLU A 57 -6.70 -9.69 -1.05
N GLY A 58 -7.84 -9.09 -0.72
CA GLY A 58 -8.89 -9.78 -0.01
C GLY A 58 -8.76 -9.75 1.51
N GLN A 59 -7.68 -9.20 2.04
CA GLN A 59 -7.51 -9.08 3.48
C GLN A 59 -8.55 -8.14 4.05
N GLU A 60 -9.26 -8.58 5.08
CA GLU A 60 -10.34 -7.81 5.68
C GLU A 60 -9.94 -7.26 7.05
N GLY A 61 -10.57 -6.16 7.45
CA GLY A 61 -10.40 -5.62 8.78
C GLY A 61 -9.02 -5.04 9.04
N VAL A 62 -8.40 -4.47 8.04
CA VAL A 62 -7.08 -3.82 8.21
C VAL A 62 -7.28 -2.51 8.96
N GLU A 63 -6.52 -2.33 10.02
CA GLU A 63 -6.61 -1.10 10.83
C GLU A 63 -5.76 0.01 10.24
N ALA A 64 -6.14 1.27 10.51
CA ALA A 64 -5.34 2.42 10.14
C ALA A 64 -3.99 2.34 10.87
N GLY A 65 -2.92 2.73 10.18
CA GLY A 65 -1.57 2.65 10.74
C GLY A 65 -0.89 1.31 10.56
N THR A 66 -1.51 0.40 9.80
CA THR A 66 -0.89 -0.89 9.48
C THR A 66 0.23 -0.67 8.47
N LEU A 67 1.42 -1.19 8.76
CA LEU A 67 2.53 -1.12 7.80
C LEU A 67 2.23 -2.03 6.62
N ALA A 68 2.00 -1.44 5.46
CA ALA A 68 1.56 -2.18 4.28
C ALA A 68 2.69 -2.47 3.31
N VAL A 69 3.48 -1.45 2.96
CA VAL A 69 4.54 -1.57 1.96
C VAL A 69 5.77 -0.86 2.48
N VAL A 70 6.92 -1.49 2.32
CA VAL A 70 8.22 -0.87 2.65
C VAL A 70 8.97 -0.63 1.35
N ILE A 71 9.41 0.61 1.15
CA ILE A 71 10.17 1.03 -0.03
C ILE A 71 11.56 1.44 0.43
N GLY A 72 12.54 0.99 -0.30
CA GLY A 72 13.93 1.31 0.05
C GLY A 72 14.83 1.59 -1.14
#